data_7b75e3b45d0fb82bc72dba3abb7acfdd
#
_entry.id   7b75e3b45d0fb82bc72dba3abb7acfdd
#
_cell.length_a   1.000
_cell.length_b   1.000
_cell.length_c   1.000
_cell.angle_alpha   90.00
_cell.angle_beta   90.00
_cell.angle_gamma   90.00
#
_symmetry.space_group_name_H-M   'P 1'
#
loop_
_entity.id
_entity.type
_entity.pdbx_description
1 polymer ?
#
loop_
_entity_poly.entity_id
_entity_poly.type
_entity_poly.pdbx_seq_one_letter_code
_entity_poly.pdbx_strand_id
1 'polypeptide(L)'
;MYSTLYQLDSSQLNSEAEVETRFLQKLFADLGFPPEAIVPKQHIPALVINDGRKKISKEVDFLLKDPKGIARIVVEAKDPTKSIFDAWGQAASYALSINKDKPYDKRIKWLLISNGMVTALYPHDSIIPLLTLQLSDFASGMPPYVALRTYIKYSGMMPMVKQALEFKPLPPAELNKLFMVSHSMVWKAEKLAPHDAFFEFCKFIFIKIREDKKRQTYGPEVEPYEMPLTQAWLKAQAQTSKHPVRD
;
A
#
# COMPACT_ATOMS: atom_id res chain seq x y z
N MET A 1 26.56 7.41 -9.15
CA MET A 1 26.76 7.55 -7.68
C MET A 1 26.31 6.25 -7.05
N TYR A 2 27.16 5.56 -6.35
CA TYR A 2 26.84 4.26 -5.71
C TYR A 2 26.00 4.53 -4.46
N SER A 3 24.96 3.74 -4.24
CA SER A 3 24.17 3.82 -3.00
C SER A 3 25.08 3.53 -1.79
N THR A 4 25.04 4.40 -0.78
CA THR A 4 25.79 4.17 0.48
C THR A 4 25.07 3.19 1.40
N LEU A 5 23.85 2.75 1.04
CA LEU A 5 23.04 1.84 1.85
C LEU A 5 23.65 0.43 1.95
N TYR A 6 24.31 -0.05 0.87
CA TYR A 6 24.92 -1.38 0.87
C TYR A 6 26.12 -1.53 1.82
N GLN A 7 26.62 -0.40 2.36
CA GLN A 7 27.72 -0.39 3.35
C GLN A 7 27.21 -0.45 4.79
N LEU A 8 25.88 -0.46 4.99
CA LEU A 8 25.30 -0.63 6.31
C LEU A 8 25.44 -2.09 6.75
N ASP A 9 26.13 -2.28 7.87
CA ASP A 9 26.13 -3.55 8.57
C ASP A 9 24.85 -3.66 9.41
N SER A 10 24.25 -4.83 9.43
CA SER A 10 23.08 -5.13 10.26
C SER A 10 23.33 -4.86 11.75
N SER A 11 24.58 -5.04 12.21
CA SER A 11 24.99 -4.74 13.59
C SER A 11 24.89 -3.26 13.98
N GLN A 12 24.73 -2.37 13.00
CA GLN A 12 24.54 -0.93 13.19
C GLN A 12 23.08 -0.51 13.36
N LEU A 13 22.16 -1.46 13.28
CA LEU A 13 20.73 -1.22 13.38
C LEU A 13 20.18 -2.02 14.57
N ASN A 14 20.18 -1.40 15.76
CA ASN A 14 19.80 -2.06 17.01
C ASN A 14 18.52 -1.49 17.62
N SER A 15 17.97 -0.44 17.02
CA SER A 15 16.76 0.25 17.50
C SER A 15 16.01 0.91 16.38
N GLU A 16 14.73 1.22 16.60
CA GLU A 16 13.90 1.98 15.68
C GLU A 16 14.52 3.36 15.33
N ALA A 17 15.10 4.04 16.33
CA ALA A 17 15.78 5.32 16.10
C ALA A 17 17.00 5.18 15.16
N GLU A 18 17.72 4.07 15.21
CA GLU A 18 18.84 3.81 14.29
C GLU A 18 18.34 3.42 12.90
N VAL A 19 17.22 2.73 12.79
CA VAL A 19 16.55 2.51 11.49
C VAL A 19 16.14 3.84 10.86
N GLU A 20 15.55 4.76 11.63
CA GLU A 20 15.19 6.09 11.15
C GLU A 20 16.42 6.89 10.68
N THR A 21 17.46 6.94 11.50
CA THR A 21 18.59 7.85 11.26
C THR A 21 19.66 7.28 10.36
N ARG A 22 20.00 6.00 10.50
CA ARG A 22 21.10 5.38 9.77
C ARG A 22 20.66 4.73 8.46
N PHE A 23 19.43 4.24 8.39
CA PHE A 23 18.90 3.58 7.19
C PHE A 23 17.96 4.46 6.40
N LEU A 24 16.82 4.88 6.97
CA LEU A 24 15.78 5.60 6.22
C LEU A 24 16.24 6.95 5.72
N GLN A 25 16.95 7.76 6.51
CA GLN A 25 17.46 9.05 6.04
C GLN A 25 18.45 8.89 4.88
N LYS A 26 19.33 7.87 4.92
CA LYS A 26 20.22 7.55 3.79
C LYS A 26 19.43 7.10 2.56
N LEU A 27 18.40 6.28 2.77
CA LEU A 27 17.51 5.85 1.69
C LEU A 27 16.84 7.06 1.02
N PHE A 28 16.31 8.00 1.80
CA PHE A 28 15.67 9.20 1.25
C PHE A 28 16.66 10.05 0.46
N ALA A 29 17.87 10.22 0.96
CA ALA A 29 18.93 10.95 0.25
C ALA A 29 19.29 10.27 -1.08
N ASP A 30 19.43 8.93 -1.08
CA ASP A 30 19.74 8.14 -2.28
C ASP A 30 18.58 8.15 -3.31
N LEU A 31 17.35 8.22 -2.83
CA LEU A 31 16.16 8.43 -3.66
C LEU A 31 16.03 9.87 -4.16
N GLY A 32 16.90 10.78 -3.72
CA GLY A 32 16.98 12.17 -4.15
C GLY A 32 16.02 13.12 -3.46
N PHE A 33 15.46 12.74 -2.31
CA PHE A 33 14.61 13.64 -1.51
C PHE A 33 15.45 14.75 -0.88
N PRO A 34 15.14 16.02 -1.14
CA PRO A 34 15.76 17.11 -0.42
C PRO A 34 15.17 17.23 1.00
N PRO A 35 15.91 17.84 1.95
CA PRO A 35 15.46 17.92 3.36
C PRO A 35 14.05 18.49 3.55
N GLU A 36 13.66 19.49 2.78
CA GLU A 36 12.34 20.12 2.81
C GLU A 36 11.19 19.21 2.34
N ALA A 37 11.49 18.15 1.61
CA ALA A 37 10.52 17.15 1.19
C ALA A 37 10.33 16.03 2.21
N ILE A 38 11.15 15.99 3.27
CA ILE A 38 11.10 14.98 4.33
C ILE A 38 10.52 15.64 5.58
N VAL A 39 9.32 15.23 6.00
CA VAL A 39 8.65 15.75 7.20
C VAL A 39 8.67 14.69 8.28
N PRO A 40 9.54 14.80 9.30
CA PRO A 40 9.59 13.84 10.39
C PRO A 40 8.48 14.11 11.42
N LYS A 41 8.06 13.06 12.12
CA LYS A 41 7.17 13.09 13.31
C LYS A 41 5.94 13.99 13.14
N GLN A 42 5.26 13.80 12.00
CA GLN A 42 4.06 14.59 11.70
C GLN A 42 2.86 14.11 12.52
N HIS A 43 2.32 14.98 13.34
CA HIS A 43 1.04 14.75 14.03
C HIS A 43 -0.12 14.67 13.05
N ILE A 44 -0.99 13.66 13.22
CA ILE A 44 -2.22 13.51 12.45
C ILE A 44 -3.41 13.79 13.36
N PRO A 45 -4.01 15.00 13.30
CA PRO A 45 -5.08 15.42 14.22
C PRO A 45 -6.31 14.50 14.20
N ALA A 46 -6.59 13.86 13.05
CA ALA A 46 -7.75 12.99 12.89
C ALA A 46 -7.62 11.63 13.59
N LEU A 47 -6.42 11.26 14.06
CA LEU A 47 -6.15 10.00 14.77
C LEU A 47 -5.94 10.24 16.28
N VAL A 48 -6.80 11.07 16.87
CA VAL A 48 -6.89 11.17 18.32
C VAL A 48 -7.73 10.00 18.84
N ILE A 49 -7.06 8.99 19.39
CA ILE A 49 -7.74 7.90 20.06
C ILE A 49 -8.04 8.37 21.50
N ASN A 50 -9.31 8.43 21.84
CA ASN A 50 -9.74 8.61 23.23
C ASN A 50 -9.61 7.26 23.94
N ASP A 51 -8.51 7.06 24.65
CA ASP A 51 -8.36 5.95 25.59
C ASP A 51 -8.71 6.47 27.00
N GLY A 52 -9.98 6.36 27.35
CA GLY A 52 -10.52 6.89 28.59
C GLY A 52 -10.32 8.42 28.70
N ARG A 53 -9.55 8.90 29.69
CA ARG A 53 -9.26 10.34 29.91
C ARG A 53 -8.05 10.87 29.14
N LYS A 54 -7.29 10.03 28.43
CA LYS A 54 -6.09 10.44 27.68
C LYS A 54 -6.40 10.52 26.19
N LYS A 55 -6.10 11.68 25.60
CA LYS A 55 -6.03 11.86 24.15
C LYS A 55 -4.64 11.44 23.70
N ILE A 56 -4.53 10.34 22.99
CA ILE A 56 -3.27 9.89 22.38
C ILE A 56 -3.26 10.39 20.94
N SER A 57 -2.43 11.39 20.67
CA SER A 57 -2.12 11.79 19.30
C SER A 57 -1.10 10.82 18.74
N LYS A 58 -1.35 10.26 17.56
CA LYS A 58 -0.39 9.42 16.85
C LYS A 58 0.38 10.24 15.83
N GLU A 59 1.66 9.96 15.71
CA GLU A 59 2.58 10.59 14.78
C GLU A 59 3.03 9.60 13.73
N VAL A 60 3.19 10.08 12.50
CA VAL A 60 3.85 9.35 11.42
C VAL A 60 5.36 9.55 11.56
N ASP A 61 6.16 8.52 11.39
CA ASP A 61 7.61 8.68 11.50
C ASP A 61 8.15 9.63 10.43
N PHE A 62 7.74 9.45 9.16
CA PHE A 62 8.04 10.42 8.11
C PHE A 62 6.90 10.52 7.10
N LEU A 63 6.71 11.73 6.57
CA LEU A 63 5.96 11.97 5.33
C LEU A 63 6.92 12.46 4.26
N LEU A 64 6.92 11.80 3.10
CA LEU A 64 7.72 12.24 1.97
C LEU A 64 6.83 12.96 0.96
N LYS A 65 7.26 14.15 0.54
CA LYS A 65 6.56 15.02 -0.41
C LYS A 65 7.15 14.92 -1.80
N ASP A 66 6.30 15.07 -2.80
CA ASP A 66 6.71 15.19 -4.20
C ASP A 66 7.30 16.60 -4.49
N PRO A 67 7.85 16.83 -5.70
CA PRO A 67 8.36 18.15 -6.10
C PRO A 67 7.34 19.29 -6.05
N LYS A 68 6.04 18.98 -5.97
CA LYS A 68 4.96 19.97 -5.79
C LYS A 68 4.63 20.22 -4.32
N GLY A 69 5.36 19.61 -3.39
CA GLY A 69 5.13 19.72 -1.95
C GLY A 69 3.95 18.90 -1.43
N ILE A 70 3.40 18.00 -2.25
CA ILE A 70 2.28 17.15 -1.88
C ILE A 70 2.82 15.87 -1.22
N ALA A 71 2.33 15.55 -0.01
CA ALA A 71 2.69 14.30 0.65
C ALA A 71 2.20 13.08 -0.14
N ARG A 72 3.13 12.18 -0.49
CA ARG A 72 2.88 11.01 -1.32
C ARG A 72 3.14 9.68 -0.63
N ILE A 73 4.03 9.67 0.34
CA ILE A 73 4.48 8.46 1.00
C ILE A 73 4.37 8.65 2.49
N VAL A 74 3.71 7.72 3.15
CA VAL A 74 3.79 7.50 4.60
C VAL A 74 4.93 6.52 4.83
N VAL A 75 5.84 6.85 5.72
CA VAL A 75 6.93 5.96 6.13
C VAL A 75 6.77 5.59 7.60
N GLU A 76 6.87 4.32 7.89
CA GLU A 76 6.81 3.75 9.23
C GLU A 76 8.07 2.96 9.51
N ALA A 77 8.78 3.33 10.56
CA ALA A 77 9.95 2.61 11.06
C ALA A 77 9.52 1.59 12.12
N LYS A 78 10.27 0.51 12.22
CA LYS A 78 10.12 -0.48 13.29
C LYS A 78 11.47 -0.91 13.81
N ASP A 79 11.47 -1.35 15.05
CA ASP A 79 12.63 -1.99 15.64
C ASP A 79 13.08 -3.19 14.80
N PRO A 80 14.38 -3.41 14.59
CA PRO A 80 14.90 -4.49 13.75
C PRO A 80 14.43 -5.90 14.13
N THR A 81 14.06 -6.10 15.39
CA THR A 81 13.55 -7.38 15.89
C THR A 81 12.06 -7.60 15.61
N LYS A 82 11.35 -6.56 15.17
CA LYS A 82 9.90 -6.62 14.96
C LYS A 82 9.53 -6.88 13.50
N SER A 83 8.43 -7.59 13.31
CA SER A 83 7.84 -7.78 11.99
C SER A 83 7.33 -6.46 11.41
N ILE A 84 7.68 -6.16 10.17
CA ILE A 84 7.17 -4.99 9.46
C ILE A 84 5.72 -5.16 9.01
N PHE A 85 5.26 -6.42 8.88
CA PHE A 85 3.91 -6.71 8.36
C PHE A 85 2.82 -6.29 9.35
N ASP A 86 3.12 -6.31 10.66
CA ASP A 86 2.19 -5.88 11.71
C ASP A 86 2.00 -4.35 11.73
N ALA A 87 2.91 -3.61 11.12
CA ALA A 87 2.85 -2.14 11.06
C ALA A 87 1.97 -1.60 9.92
N TRP A 88 1.54 -2.46 8.97
CA TRP A 88 0.72 -2.04 7.84
C TRP A 88 -0.56 -1.32 8.28
N GLY A 89 -1.29 -1.88 9.24
CA GLY A 89 -2.54 -1.30 9.74
C GLY A 89 -2.35 0.12 10.31
N GLN A 90 -1.21 0.37 10.96
CA GLN A 90 -0.85 1.69 11.47
C GLN A 90 -0.57 2.67 10.33
N ALA A 91 0.30 2.32 9.40
CA ALA A 91 0.64 3.15 8.25
C ALA A 91 -0.58 3.43 7.34
N ALA A 92 -1.42 2.42 7.10
CA ALA A 92 -2.65 2.55 6.32
C ALA A 92 -3.66 3.50 6.99
N SER A 93 -3.81 3.45 8.34
CA SER A 93 -4.68 4.36 9.08
C SER A 93 -4.22 5.81 8.96
N TYR A 94 -2.92 6.06 8.93
CA TYR A 94 -2.35 7.38 8.70
C TYR A 94 -2.67 7.89 7.28
N ALA A 95 -2.41 7.06 6.27
CA ALA A 95 -2.71 7.42 4.88
C ALA A 95 -4.20 7.71 4.68
N LEU A 96 -5.09 6.88 5.25
CA LEU A 96 -6.53 7.09 5.20
C LEU A 96 -6.94 8.42 5.80
N SER A 97 -6.41 8.76 6.98
CA SER A 97 -6.71 10.02 7.66
C SER A 97 -6.21 11.24 6.87
N ILE A 98 -5.01 11.14 6.29
CA ILE A 98 -4.44 12.21 5.46
C ILE A 98 -5.23 12.38 4.16
N ASN A 99 -5.75 11.28 3.60
CA ASN A 99 -6.46 11.26 2.32
C ASN A 99 -7.94 11.68 2.41
N LYS A 100 -8.53 11.70 3.62
CA LYS A 100 -9.97 11.81 3.87
C LYS A 100 -10.68 12.88 3.02
N ASP A 101 -10.13 14.10 2.97
CA ASP A 101 -10.75 15.22 2.27
C ASP A 101 -9.91 15.70 1.08
N LYS A 102 -9.00 14.85 0.57
CA LYS A 102 -8.11 15.21 -0.53
C LYS A 102 -8.58 14.64 -1.85
N PRO A 103 -8.52 15.42 -2.94
CA PRO A 103 -8.72 14.92 -4.28
C PRO A 103 -7.64 13.87 -4.62
N TYR A 104 -7.94 12.96 -5.50
CA TYR A 104 -7.12 11.79 -5.84
C TYR A 104 -5.66 12.14 -6.20
N ASP A 105 -5.47 13.21 -6.95
CA ASP A 105 -4.16 13.70 -7.37
C ASP A 105 -3.31 14.27 -6.22
N LYS A 106 -3.91 14.53 -5.04
CA LYS A 106 -3.23 15.04 -3.84
C LYS A 106 -3.12 14.04 -2.70
N ARG A 107 -3.44 12.77 -2.94
CA ARG A 107 -3.44 11.72 -1.91
C ARG A 107 -2.08 11.08 -1.70
N ILE A 108 -1.89 10.51 -0.51
CA ILE A 108 -0.85 9.53 -0.24
C ILE A 108 -1.06 8.35 -1.20
N LYS A 109 0.01 7.88 -1.82
CA LYS A 109 -0.01 6.78 -2.79
C LYS A 109 0.67 5.53 -2.24
N TRP A 110 1.68 5.72 -1.41
CA TRP A 110 2.56 4.65 -0.97
C TRP A 110 2.71 4.62 0.54
N LEU A 111 2.83 3.40 1.08
CA LEU A 111 3.29 3.14 2.43
C LEU A 111 4.65 2.46 2.31
N LEU A 112 5.66 3.01 2.94
CA LEU A 112 6.98 2.42 3.04
C LEU A 112 7.20 2.01 4.49
N ILE A 113 7.34 0.72 4.74
CA ILE A 113 7.51 0.18 6.08
C ILE A 113 8.85 -0.53 6.17
N SER A 114 9.66 -0.20 7.17
CA SER A 114 10.99 -0.78 7.30
C SER A 114 11.39 -0.99 8.74
N ASN A 115 12.09 -2.11 8.98
CA ASN A 115 12.84 -2.35 10.22
C ASN A 115 14.36 -2.36 9.99
N GLY A 116 14.80 -1.86 8.83
CA GLY A 116 16.22 -1.85 8.45
C GLY A 116 16.70 -3.16 7.85
N MET A 117 16.20 -4.32 8.31
CA MET A 117 16.52 -5.63 7.75
C MET A 117 15.65 -5.95 6.56
N VAL A 118 14.39 -5.61 6.66
CA VAL A 118 13.37 -5.79 5.62
C VAL A 118 12.66 -4.46 5.38
N THR A 119 12.42 -4.13 4.13
CA THR A 119 11.66 -2.96 3.70
C THR A 119 10.58 -3.39 2.74
N ALA A 120 9.35 -2.96 2.98
CA ALA A 120 8.23 -3.24 2.08
C ALA A 120 7.56 -1.95 1.61
N LEU A 121 7.24 -1.91 0.31
CA LEU A 121 6.46 -0.85 -0.33
C LEU A 121 5.07 -1.37 -0.64
N TYR A 122 4.05 -0.70 -0.12
CA TYR A 122 2.65 -1.00 -0.37
C TYR A 122 1.97 0.12 -1.13
N PRO A 123 1.05 -0.15 -2.05
CA PRO A 123 0.00 0.80 -2.39
C PRO A 123 -0.78 1.15 -1.11
N HIS A 124 -1.23 2.39 -0.96
CA HIS A 124 -1.90 2.85 0.27
C HIS A 124 -3.21 2.10 0.59
N ASP A 125 -3.78 1.45 -0.41
CA ASP A 125 -5.05 0.73 -0.40
C ASP A 125 -4.89 -0.80 -0.53
N SER A 126 -3.66 -1.32 -0.42
CA SER A 126 -3.37 -2.75 -0.54
C SER A 126 -2.66 -3.29 0.69
N ILE A 127 -3.13 -4.42 1.20
CA ILE A 127 -2.47 -5.19 2.26
C ILE A 127 -1.30 -6.03 1.72
N ILE A 128 -1.25 -6.21 0.39
CA ILE A 128 -0.19 -6.99 -0.27
C ILE A 128 0.91 -6.01 -0.68
N PRO A 129 2.16 -6.22 -0.25
CA PRO A 129 3.26 -5.38 -0.67
C PRO A 129 3.51 -5.52 -2.18
N LEU A 130 3.76 -4.40 -2.84
CA LEU A 130 4.20 -4.38 -4.23
C LEU A 130 5.65 -4.87 -4.35
N LEU A 131 6.48 -4.50 -3.38
CA LEU A 131 7.87 -4.89 -3.29
C LEU A 131 8.23 -5.21 -1.84
N THR A 132 9.08 -6.21 -1.66
CA THR A 132 9.75 -6.50 -0.38
C THR A 132 11.24 -6.67 -0.65
N LEU A 133 12.06 -5.91 0.07
CA LEU A 133 13.51 -5.88 -0.07
C LEU A 133 14.18 -6.29 1.24
N GLN A 134 15.23 -7.10 1.13
CA GLN A 134 16.17 -7.34 2.22
C GLN A 134 17.24 -6.24 2.24
N LEU A 135 17.95 -6.06 3.34
CA LEU A 135 19.03 -5.07 3.43
C LEU A 135 20.07 -5.25 2.30
N SER A 136 20.40 -6.50 1.93
CA SER A 136 21.31 -6.82 0.83
C SER A 136 20.82 -6.34 -0.56
N ASP A 137 19.51 -6.19 -0.75
CA ASP A 137 18.93 -5.79 -2.02
C ASP A 137 19.14 -4.30 -2.34
N PHE A 138 19.57 -3.50 -1.34
CA PHE A 138 19.89 -2.09 -1.54
C PHE A 138 21.26 -1.85 -2.17
N ALA A 139 21.99 -2.91 -2.51
CA ALA A 139 23.23 -2.78 -3.29
C ALA A 139 22.93 -2.16 -4.67
N SER A 140 23.88 -1.37 -5.16
CA SER A 140 23.74 -0.68 -6.45
C SER A 140 23.49 -1.67 -7.59
N GLY A 141 22.45 -1.40 -8.39
CA GLY A 141 22.10 -2.23 -9.55
C GLY A 141 21.29 -3.49 -9.23
N MET A 142 21.00 -3.78 -7.98
CA MET A 142 20.12 -4.90 -7.62
C MET A 142 18.68 -4.67 -8.12
N PRO A 143 18.08 -5.63 -8.83
CA PRO A 143 16.76 -5.45 -9.43
C PRO A 143 15.66 -4.99 -8.47
N PRO A 144 15.55 -5.49 -7.22
CA PRO A 144 14.54 -5.01 -6.28
C PRO A 144 14.71 -3.53 -5.94
N TYR A 145 15.96 -3.06 -5.77
CA TYR A 145 16.21 -1.65 -5.48
C TYR A 145 15.97 -0.75 -6.68
N VAL A 146 16.34 -1.21 -7.88
CA VAL A 146 16.02 -0.48 -9.12
C VAL A 146 14.49 -0.34 -9.26
N ALA A 147 13.73 -1.39 -8.98
CA ALA A 147 12.28 -1.34 -8.98
C ALA A 147 11.74 -0.34 -7.95
N LEU A 148 12.22 -0.36 -6.70
CA LEU A 148 11.83 0.59 -5.66
C LEU A 148 12.05 2.03 -6.12
N ARG A 149 13.22 2.34 -6.68
CA ARG A 149 13.54 3.67 -7.23
C ARG A 149 12.58 4.11 -8.33
N THR A 150 12.09 3.19 -9.14
CA THR A 150 11.12 3.49 -10.21
C THR A 150 9.81 4.02 -9.62
N TYR A 151 9.36 3.49 -8.47
CA TYR A 151 8.10 3.88 -7.86
C TYR A 151 8.20 5.15 -7.00
N ILE A 152 9.31 5.32 -6.26
CA ILE A 152 9.38 6.34 -5.20
C ILE A 152 10.57 7.30 -5.31
N LYS A 153 11.30 7.34 -6.41
CA LYS A 153 12.34 8.35 -6.64
C LYS A 153 11.73 9.76 -6.67
N TYR A 154 12.32 10.71 -5.95
CA TYR A 154 11.81 12.09 -5.85
C TYR A 154 11.50 12.74 -7.20
N SER A 155 12.45 12.71 -8.13
CA SER A 155 12.29 13.29 -9.48
C SER A 155 11.27 12.53 -10.37
N GLY A 156 10.94 11.29 -10.03
CA GLY A 156 10.00 10.44 -10.75
C GLY A 156 8.62 10.35 -10.11
N MET A 157 8.44 10.94 -8.91
CA MET A 157 7.12 11.06 -8.29
C MET A 157 6.24 12.11 -8.98
N MET A 158 6.32 12.16 -10.29
CA MET A 158 5.31 12.85 -11.08
C MET A 158 3.94 12.29 -10.73
N PRO A 159 2.87 13.12 -10.77
CA PRO A 159 1.53 12.59 -10.67
C PRO A 159 1.48 11.42 -11.63
N MET A 160 1.12 10.23 -11.12
CA MET A 160 0.67 9.21 -12.05
C MET A 160 -0.42 9.90 -12.87
N VAL A 161 -0.05 10.34 -14.06
CA VAL A 161 -1.05 10.49 -15.12
C VAL A 161 -1.76 9.16 -15.02
N LYS A 162 -3.09 9.18 -14.72
CA LYS A 162 -3.91 8.01 -14.89
C LYS A 162 -3.44 7.42 -16.21
N GLN A 163 -2.54 6.43 -16.18
CA GLN A 163 -2.55 5.50 -17.28
C GLN A 163 -3.96 4.96 -17.16
N ALA A 164 -4.80 5.46 -18.03
CA ALA A 164 -6.10 4.85 -18.27
C ALA A 164 -5.71 3.39 -18.40
N LEU A 165 -6.11 2.60 -17.39
CA LEU A 165 -5.92 1.16 -17.49
C LEU A 165 -6.62 0.84 -18.81
N GLU A 166 -5.84 0.70 -19.87
CA GLU A 166 -6.35 0.22 -21.14
C GLU A 166 -6.82 -1.18 -20.82
N PHE A 167 -8.12 -1.29 -20.57
CA PHE A 167 -8.76 -2.57 -20.42
C PHE A 167 -8.66 -3.25 -21.80
N LYS A 168 -7.57 -3.98 -21.99
CA LYS A 168 -7.49 -4.89 -23.14
C LYS A 168 -8.42 -6.05 -22.81
N PRO A 169 -9.46 -6.28 -23.64
CA PRO A 169 -10.26 -7.48 -23.47
C PRO A 169 -9.34 -8.70 -23.52
N LEU A 170 -9.38 -9.51 -22.48
CA LEU A 170 -8.62 -10.75 -22.44
C LEU A 170 -9.22 -11.74 -23.44
N PRO A 171 -8.38 -12.46 -24.19
CA PRO A 171 -8.85 -13.58 -25.00
C PRO A 171 -9.62 -14.58 -24.13
N PRO A 172 -10.69 -15.23 -24.64
CA PRO A 172 -11.51 -16.16 -23.86
C PRO A 172 -10.72 -17.26 -23.16
N ALA A 173 -9.65 -17.74 -23.79
CA ALA A 173 -8.78 -18.77 -23.18
C ALA A 173 -8.02 -18.25 -21.94
N GLU A 174 -7.53 -17.02 -21.97
CA GLU A 174 -6.85 -16.39 -20.84
C GLU A 174 -7.84 -16.06 -19.72
N LEU A 175 -9.03 -15.62 -20.08
CA LEU A 175 -10.11 -15.35 -19.14
C LEU A 175 -10.53 -16.63 -18.39
N ASN A 176 -10.68 -17.75 -19.11
CA ASN A 176 -10.99 -19.05 -18.52
C ASN A 176 -9.87 -19.50 -17.55
N LYS A 177 -8.60 -19.33 -17.96
CA LYS A 177 -7.45 -19.66 -17.11
C LYS A 177 -7.47 -18.81 -15.83
N LEU A 178 -7.74 -17.51 -15.94
CA LEU A 178 -7.86 -16.61 -14.80
C LEU A 178 -8.98 -17.03 -13.85
N PHE A 179 -10.16 -17.39 -14.38
CA PHE A 179 -11.29 -17.89 -13.59
C PHE A 179 -10.95 -19.18 -12.83
N MET A 180 -10.33 -20.13 -13.50
CA MET A 180 -9.91 -21.40 -12.88
C MET A 180 -8.91 -21.17 -11.74
N VAL A 181 -7.94 -20.30 -11.94
CA VAL A 181 -6.93 -19.95 -10.92
C VAL A 181 -7.61 -19.26 -9.74
N SER A 182 -8.45 -18.24 -9.99
CA SER A 182 -9.12 -17.49 -8.93
C SER A 182 -10.08 -18.36 -8.13
N HIS A 183 -10.86 -19.21 -8.79
CA HIS A 183 -11.72 -20.19 -8.13
C HIS A 183 -10.92 -21.15 -7.23
N SER A 184 -9.79 -21.67 -7.74
CA SER A 184 -8.90 -22.56 -6.97
C SER A 184 -8.28 -21.85 -5.76
N MET A 185 -7.99 -20.56 -5.86
CA MET A 185 -7.48 -19.76 -4.73
C MET A 185 -8.54 -19.62 -3.64
N VAL A 186 -9.78 -19.27 -3.98
CA VAL A 186 -10.90 -19.16 -3.03
C VAL A 186 -11.15 -20.52 -2.35
N TRP A 187 -11.22 -21.59 -3.13
CA TRP A 187 -11.43 -22.94 -2.61
C TRP A 187 -10.35 -23.35 -1.61
N LYS A 188 -9.07 -23.15 -1.94
CA LYS A 188 -7.95 -23.55 -1.07
C LYS A 188 -7.84 -22.66 0.19
N ALA A 189 -8.08 -21.36 0.05
CA ALA A 189 -7.94 -20.40 1.16
C ALA A 189 -9.03 -20.61 2.22
N GLU A 190 -10.27 -20.80 1.78
CA GLU A 190 -11.44 -20.86 2.67
C GLU A 190 -11.85 -22.30 3.04
N LYS A 191 -11.18 -23.32 2.48
CA LYS A 191 -11.51 -24.75 2.67
C LYS A 191 -13.00 -25.07 2.40
N LEU A 192 -13.60 -24.35 1.46
CA LEU A 192 -15.00 -24.51 1.09
C LEU A 192 -15.21 -25.76 0.21
N ALA A 193 -16.43 -26.28 0.16
CA ALA A 193 -16.77 -27.23 -0.90
C ALA A 193 -16.70 -26.54 -2.28
N PRO A 194 -16.38 -27.27 -3.37
CA PRO A 194 -16.17 -26.68 -4.69
C PRO A 194 -17.33 -25.79 -5.17
N HIS A 195 -18.59 -26.18 -4.92
CA HIS A 195 -19.75 -25.40 -5.31
C HIS A 195 -19.90 -24.12 -4.46
N ASP A 196 -19.58 -24.15 -3.17
CA ASP A 196 -19.60 -22.97 -2.31
C ASP A 196 -18.51 -21.98 -2.73
N ALA A 197 -17.31 -22.47 -3.02
CA ALA A 197 -16.22 -21.65 -3.57
C ALA A 197 -16.60 -21.00 -4.89
N PHE A 198 -17.36 -21.68 -5.74
CA PHE A 198 -17.88 -21.12 -6.98
C PHE A 198 -18.87 -19.97 -6.72
N PHE A 199 -19.79 -20.12 -5.79
CA PHE A 199 -20.72 -19.05 -5.42
C PHE A 199 -20.00 -17.84 -4.83
N GLU A 200 -19.03 -18.05 -3.95
CA GLU A 200 -18.21 -16.95 -3.41
C GLU A 200 -17.45 -16.23 -4.54
N PHE A 201 -16.86 -16.99 -5.45
CA PHE A 201 -16.18 -16.42 -6.61
C PHE A 201 -17.12 -15.61 -7.51
N CYS A 202 -18.34 -16.09 -7.76
CA CYS A 202 -19.34 -15.36 -8.53
C CYS A 202 -19.66 -13.97 -7.91
N LYS A 203 -19.67 -13.85 -6.59
CA LYS A 203 -19.87 -12.55 -5.93
C LYS A 203 -18.81 -11.53 -6.31
N PHE A 204 -17.53 -11.94 -6.39
CA PHE A 204 -16.44 -11.06 -6.85
C PHE A 204 -16.63 -10.64 -8.30
N ILE A 205 -17.07 -11.56 -9.18
CA ILE A 205 -17.37 -11.24 -10.58
C ILE A 205 -18.48 -10.20 -10.67
N PHE A 206 -19.57 -10.36 -9.91
CA PHE A 206 -20.68 -9.41 -9.93
C PHE A 206 -20.28 -8.03 -9.41
N ILE A 207 -19.47 -7.97 -8.34
CA ILE A 207 -18.91 -6.72 -7.83
C ILE A 207 -18.08 -6.04 -8.91
N LYS A 208 -17.20 -6.80 -9.59
CA LYS A 208 -16.35 -6.29 -10.67
C LYS A 208 -17.17 -5.76 -11.84
N ILE A 209 -18.16 -6.50 -12.31
CA ILE A 209 -19.06 -6.08 -13.40
C ILE A 209 -19.80 -4.79 -13.02
N ARG A 210 -20.29 -4.70 -11.79
CA ARG A 210 -20.99 -3.50 -11.29
C ARG A 210 -20.07 -2.28 -11.30
N GLU A 211 -18.83 -2.42 -10.84
CA GLU A 211 -17.86 -1.34 -10.83
C GLU A 211 -17.43 -0.94 -12.24
N ASP A 212 -17.27 -1.90 -13.14
CA ASP A 212 -16.95 -1.63 -14.55
C ASP A 212 -18.11 -0.88 -15.25
N LYS A 213 -19.36 -1.27 -14.98
CA LYS A 213 -20.54 -0.55 -15.50
C LYS A 213 -20.61 0.88 -14.98
N LYS A 214 -20.33 1.11 -13.69
CA LYS A 214 -20.26 2.48 -13.15
C LYS A 214 -19.21 3.31 -13.89
N ARG A 215 -18.02 2.76 -14.10
CA ARG A 215 -16.96 3.45 -14.84
C ARG A 215 -17.34 3.76 -16.29
N GLN A 216 -18.05 2.85 -16.96
CA GLN A 216 -18.54 3.07 -18.32
C GLN A 216 -19.62 4.16 -18.37
N THR A 217 -20.51 4.21 -17.37
CA THR A 217 -21.62 5.17 -17.33
C THR A 217 -21.17 6.58 -16.97
N TYR A 218 -20.24 6.72 -16.02
CA TYR A 218 -19.83 8.02 -15.46
C TYR A 218 -18.45 8.48 -15.92
N GLY A 219 -17.77 7.71 -16.77
CA GLY A 219 -16.42 8.00 -17.28
C GLY A 219 -15.30 7.63 -16.32
N PRO A 220 -14.04 7.75 -16.77
CA PRO A 220 -12.85 7.37 -16.00
C PRO A 220 -12.58 8.27 -14.79
N GLU A 221 -13.30 9.40 -14.66
CA GLU A 221 -13.19 10.34 -13.54
C GLU A 221 -13.98 9.91 -12.30
N VAL A 222 -14.89 8.94 -12.44
CA VAL A 222 -15.47 8.32 -11.25
C VAL A 222 -14.36 7.56 -10.56
N GLU A 223 -13.97 8.08 -9.40
CA GLU A 223 -12.97 7.45 -8.55
C GLU A 223 -13.29 5.95 -8.41
N PRO A 224 -12.31 5.08 -8.64
CA PRO A 224 -12.48 3.69 -8.28
C PRO A 224 -12.89 3.68 -6.81
N TYR A 225 -13.91 2.92 -6.50
CA TYR A 225 -14.47 2.80 -5.17
C TYR A 225 -13.31 2.48 -4.21
N GLU A 226 -12.79 3.49 -3.53
CA GLU A 226 -11.69 3.35 -2.56
C GLU A 226 -12.22 2.75 -1.26
N MET A 227 -12.88 1.62 -1.35
CA MET A 227 -13.10 0.84 -0.16
C MET A 227 -11.99 -0.19 -0.04
N PRO A 228 -11.27 -0.21 1.08
CA PRO A 228 -10.49 -1.38 1.39
C PRO A 228 -11.43 -2.58 1.27
N LEU A 229 -10.99 -3.62 0.56
CA LEU A 229 -11.65 -4.92 0.55
C LEU A 229 -11.55 -5.52 1.96
N THR A 230 -12.13 -4.83 2.94
CA THR A 230 -12.22 -5.32 4.30
C THR A 230 -13.34 -6.35 4.33
N GLN A 231 -13.17 -7.35 5.17
CA GLN A 231 -14.22 -8.33 5.44
C GLN A 231 -15.56 -7.66 5.78
N ALA A 232 -15.52 -6.52 6.51
CA ALA A 232 -16.68 -5.72 6.83
C ALA A 232 -17.37 -5.13 5.59
N TRP A 233 -16.62 -4.65 4.59
CA TRP A 233 -17.20 -4.14 3.36
C TRP A 233 -17.79 -5.24 2.50
N LEU A 234 -17.09 -6.37 2.37
CA LEU A 234 -17.60 -7.56 1.67
C LEU A 234 -18.89 -8.05 2.32
N LYS A 235 -18.96 -8.11 3.66
CA LYS A 235 -20.17 -8.45 4.39
C LYS A 235 -21.31 -7.45 4.15
N ALA A 236 -21.04 -6.16 4.18
CA ALA A 236 -22.03 -5.12 3.90
C ALA A 236 -22.59 -5.19 2.47
N GLN A 237 -21.74 -5.44 1.47
CA GLN A 237 -22.18 -5.62 0.07
C GLN A 237 -22.97 -6.93 -0.11
N ALA A 238 -22.61 -7.97 0.61
CA ALA A 238 -23.30 -9.24 0.54
C ALA A 238 -24.67 -9.23 1.23
N GLN A 239 -24.86 -8.39 2.26
CA GLN A 239 -26.18 -8.18 2.90
C GLN A 239 -27.18 -7.49 1.97
N THR A 240 -26.71 -6.75 0.96
CA THR A 240 -27.56 -6.15 -0.07
C THR A 240 -27.88 -7.12 -1.22
N SER A 241 -27.24 -8.28 -1.24
CA SER A 241 -27.51 -9.34 -2.22
C SER A 241 -28.45 -10.38 -1.60
N LYS A 242 -29.23 -11.06 -2.46
CA LYS A 242 -30.13 -12.15 -1.99
C LYS A 242 -29.37 -13.39 -1.42
N HIS A 243 -28.05 -13.36 -1.49
CA HIS A 243 -27.18 -14.43 -0.99
C HIS A 243 -26.14 -13.81 -0.06
N PRO A 244 -26.31 -13.89 1.27
CA PRO A 244 -25.34 -13.40 2.23
C PRO A 244 -24.02 -14.20 2.13
N VAL A 245 -22.88 -13.51 2.29
CA VAL A 245 -21.58 -14.16 2.48
C VAL A 245 -21.66 -14.95 3.79
N ARG A 246 -21.26 -16.20 3.77
CA ARG A 246 -21.17 -17.00 5.02
C ARG A 246 -20.01 -16.47 5.86
N ASP A 247 -20.25 -16.47 7.17
CA ASP A 247 -19.23 -16.14 8.19
C ASP A 247 -18.10 -17.16 8.21
#